data_5636c3db9a992c7664ca897d364ff89f
#
_entry.id   5636c3db9a992c7664ca897d364ff89f
#
_cell.length_a   1.000
_cell.length_b   1.000
_cell.length_c   1.000
_cell.angle_alpha   90.00
_cell.angle_beta   90.00
_cell.angle_gamma   90.00
#
_symmetry.space_group_name_H-M   'P 1'
#
loop_
_entity.id
_entity.type
_entity.pdbx_description
1 polymer ?
#
loop_
_entity_poly.entity_id
_entity_poly.type
_entity_poly.pdbx_seq_one_letter_code
_entity_poly.pdbx_strand_id
1 'polypeptide(L)'
;MPVENNFQHDEMSRKNPGERITVREVTPTVFSESSSGLDSMAALGKRLSHNGVRVIVFMHGSIMGTDVFGVQRLDELGGLKRGYSRGVAGLDALLALMRESSNGIASLPGGLKPPLMNDDATKRLLDEQIGDAGNFTNTYVELMKQSLNRGLDRPIHCIRELWSCEHHHLGRALAAISMLGHLRDWSEAYRLGQGDRILVQAHGQAGLVLALASNLLSVASTSSRTRLCDLLSAYASEIDRSDITTTIQRIAPLLSKGALLNGATLDVVTLGMPVRYGWDPSGLGTLLHIVNHRYLRTDGKTWLSKMELPQITMEMPIAWGGDYVQELAVAGSDAVPTTDAGKAANKAVWEIVEPFDGFERWLECARRAVRFPSEGLGILVDYKDSTGSTNVRDHYFGHAVYTRLNMMLFNTTEIVQTLYQSP
;
A
#
# COMPACT_ATOMS: atom_id res chain seq x y z
N MET A 1 -13.08 27.28 8.68
CA MET A 1 -13.55 26.28 9.66
C MET A 1 -13.06 24.95 9.13
N PRO A 2 -12.45 24.09 9.93
CA PRO A 2 -12.19 22.75 9.46
C PRO A 2 -13.52 22.15 9.04
N VAL A 3 -13.56 21.51 7.89
CA VAL A 3 -14.73 20.76 7.44
C VAL A 3 -14.84 19.57 8.39
N GLU A 4 -15.54 19.79 9.49
CA GLU A 4 -15.84 18.72 10.43
C GLU A 4 -16.49 17.60 9.64
N ASN A 5 -15.99 16.41 9.72
CA ASN A 5 -16.64 15.17 9.35
C ASN A 5 -16.33 14.54 7.99
N ASN A 6 -15.42 15.07 7.18
CA ASN A 6 -14.97 14.40 5.96
C ASN A 6 -13.63 13.69 6.19
N PHE A 7 -13.42 12.57 5.49
CA PHE A 7 -12.11 11.94 5.44
C PHE A 7 -11.11 12.85 4.72
N GLN A 8 -9.84 12.79 5.14
CA GLN A 8 -8.76 13.57 4.55
C GLN A 8 -8.34 12.97 3.20
N HIS A 9 -8.85 13.54 2.13
CA HIS A 9 -8.50 13.07 0.77
C HIS A 9 -8.73 14.14 -0.32
N ASP A 10 -8.92 15.36 0.07
CA ASP A 10 -9.15 16.51 -0.82
C ASP A 10 -7.92 16.85 -1.66
N GLU A 11 -6.73 16.53 -1.16
CA GLU A 11 -5.47 16.76 -1.85
C GLU A 11 -4.61 15.48 -1.88
N MET A 12 -4.26 15.01 -3.05
CA MET A 12 -3.38 13.84 -3.21
C MET A 12 -1.93 14.16 -2.86
N SER A 13 -1.51 15.39 -3.03
CA SER A 13 -0.25 15.93 -2.53
C SER A 13 -0.29 17.44 -2.55
N ARG A 14 0.12 18.10 -1.46
CA ARG A 14 0.32 19.56 -1.40
C ARG A 14 1.66 19.98 -1.97
N LYS A 15 2.57 19.02 -2.19
CA LYS A 15 3.87 19.34 -2.76
C LYS A 15 3.70 19.83 -4.19
N ASN A 16 4.20 21.02 -4.45
CA ASN A 16 4.24 21.56 -5.79
C ASN A 16 5.02 20.60 -6.69
N PRO A 17 4.48 20.16 -7.83
CA PRO A 17 5.21 19.29 -8.74
C PRO A 17 6.47 19.94 -9.31
N GLY A 18 6.61 21.25 -9.21
CA GLY A 18 7.84 21.97 -9.50
C GLY A 18 8.88 21.92 -8.37
N GLU A 19 8.50 21.51 -7.16
CA GLU A 19 9.46 21.29 -6.08
C GLU A 19 10.29 20.06 -6.34
N ARG A 20 11.59 20.25 -6.20
CA ARG A 20 12.56 19.19 -6.39
C ARG A 20 12.69 18.37 -5.12
N ILE A 21 12.29 17.11 -5.18
CA ILE A 21 12.49 16.17 -4.08
C ILE A 21 13.83 15.48 -4.32
N THR A 22 14.76 15.60 -3.37
CA THR A 22 16.06 14.92 -3.48
C THR A 22 15.86 13.42 -3.41
N VAL A 23 16.38 12.72 -4.41
CA VAL A 23 16.43 11.26 -4.42
C VAL A 23 17.55 10.80 -3.52
N ARG A 24 17.24 9.93 -2.58
CA ARG A 24 18.25 9.24 -1.80
C ARG A 24 18.79 8.09 -2.63
N GLU A 25 19.95 8.24 -3.19
CA GLU A 25 20.64 7.11 -3.83
C GLU A 25 21.07 6.14 -2.74
N VAL A 26 20.49 4.98 -2.78
CA VAL A 26 20.88 3.92 -1.87
C VAL A 26 21.17 2.68 -2.71
N THR A 27 22.40 2.19 -2.62
CA THR A 27 22.70 0.86 -3.13
C THR A 27 22.19 -0.15 -2.11
N PRO A 28 21.17 -0.96 -2.44
CA PRO A 28 20.64 -1.92 -1.51
C PRO A 28 21.74 -2.88 -1.06
N THR A 29 21.88 -3.02 0.25
CA THR A 29 22.72 -4.07 0.81
C THR A 29 21.94 -5.38 0.71
N VAL A 30 22.37 -6.25 -0.20
CA VAL A 30 21.74 -7.55 -0.36
C VAL A 30 21.80 -8.28 0.97
N PHE A 31 20.62 -8.59 1.54
CA PHE A 31 20.54 -9.43 2.73
C PHE A 31 21.05 -10.81 2.34
N SER A 32 22.19 -11.19 2.91
CA SER A 32 22.65 -12.57 2.91
C SER A 32 22.42 -13.13 4.31
N GLU A 33 22.07 -14.40 4.42
CA GLU A 33 22.05 -15.13 5.69
C GLU A 33 23.45 -15.30 6.29
N SER A 34 24.42 -14.52 5.81
CA SER A 34 25.74 -14.42 6.41
C SER A 34 25.65 -13.93 7.86
N SER A 35 26.61 -14.29 8.66
CA SER A 35 26.68 -13.83 10.05
C SER A 35 26.56 -12.31 10.17
N SER A 36 27.20 -11.55 9.28
CA SER A 36 27.15 -10.09 9.31
C SER A 36 25.76 -9.52 8.98
N GLY A 37 25.02 -10.13 8.05
CA GLY A 37 23.64 -9.74 7.73
C GLY A 37 22.69 -10.01 8.91
N LEU A 38 22.81 -11.17 9.52
CA LEU A 38 22.02 -11.54 10.69
C LEU A 38 22.35 -10.66 11.90
N ASP A 39 23.61 -10.29 12.12
CA ASP A 39 24.02 -9.41 13.22
C ASP A 39 23.51 -7.98 12.99
N SER A 40 23.51 -7.49 11.75
CA SER A 40 22.91 -6.22 11.39
C SER A 40 21.41 -6.22 11.68
N MET A 41 20.68 -7.25 11.28
CA MET A 41 19.25 -7.38 11.58
C MET A 41 18.98 -7.46 13.09
N ALA A 42 19.82 -8.18 13.86
CA ALA A 42 19.70 -8.23 15.31
C ALA A 42 19.91 -6.84 15.96
N ALA A 43 20.83 -6.05 15.45
CA ALA A 43 21.04 -4.67 15.93
C ALA A 43 19.81 -3.78 15.63
N LEU A 44 19.22 -3.92 14.44
CA LEU A 44 17.95 -3.24 14.10
C LEU A 44 16.80 -3.70 14.99
N GLY A 45 16.71 -5.00 15.29
CA GLY A 45 15.74 -5.55 16.22
C GLY A 45 15.83 -4.96 17.62
N LYS A 46 17.05 -4.78 18.15
CA LYS A 46 17.28 -4.11 19.44
C LYS A 46 16.78 -2.66 19.42
N ARG A 47 17.04 -1.92 18.34
CA ARG A 47 16.56 -0.54 18.19
C ARG A 47 15.04 -0.47 18.12
N LEU A 48 14.40 -1.32 17.32
CA LEU A 48 12.94 -1.44 17.23
C LEU A 48 12.33 -1.74 18.60
N SER A 49 12.86 -2.76 19.29
CA SER A 49 12.40 -3.15 20.63
C SER A 49 12.57 -2.04 21.68
N HIS A 50 13.69 -1.32 21.65
CA HIS A 50 13.96 -0.16 22.53
C HIS A 50 12.94 0.96 22.30
N ASN A 51 12.54 1.19 21.06
CA ASN A 51 11.52 2.19 20.69
C ASN A 51 10.08 1.69 20.86
N GLY A 52 9.88 0.54 21.49
CA GLY A 52 8.56 0.01 21.85
C GLY A 52 7.89 -0.83 20.75
N VAL A 53 8.52 -1.11 19.61
CA VAL A 53 7.93 -1.97 18.59
C VAL A 53 7.78 -3.38 19.13
N ARG A 54 6.56 -3.91 19.12
CA ARG A 54 6.20 -5.26 19.62
C ARG A 54 5.60 -6.14 18.55
N VAL A 55 4.98 -5.53 17.55
CA VAL A 55 4.34 -6.23 16.44
C VAL A 55 4.76 -5.57 15.15
N ILE A 56 5.16 -6.36 14.16
CA ILE A 56 5.36 -5.93 12.78
C ILE A 56 4.39 -6.72 11.91
N VAL A 57 3.58 -6.00 11.15
CA VAL A 57 2.59 -6.58 10.24
C VAL A 57 3.02 -6.32 8.82
N PHE A 58 2.95 -7.34 7.97
CA PHE A 58 3.26 -7.27 6.54
C PHE A 58 1.99 -7.49 5.72
N MET A 59 1.56 -6.46 5.01
CA MET A 59 0.41 -6.51 4.12
C MET A 59 0.88 -6.53 2.66
N HIS A 60 0.44 -7.54 1.92
CA HIS A 60 0.76 -7.64 0.50
C HIS A 60 0.00 -6.59 -0.33
N GLY A 61 0.54 -6.31 -1.52
CA GLY A 61 -0.06 -5.38 -2.48
C GLY A 61 -1.14 -6.01 -3.35
N SER A 62 -1.15 -5.60 -4.61
CA SER A 62 -1.98 -6.24 -5.63
C SER A 62 -1.44 -7.61 -5.97
N ILE A 63 -2.33 -8.56 -6.19
CA ILE A 63 -1.96 -9.89 -6.63
C ILE A 63 -2.22 -10.01 -8.13
N MET A 64 -1.38 -10.80 -8.80
CA MET A 64 -1.55 -11.07 -10.21
C MET A 64 -2.95 -11.61 -10.50
N GLY A 65 -3.57 -11.14 -11.57
CA GLY A 65 -4.96 -11.42 -11.92
C GLY A 65 -5.93 -10.29 -11.59
N THR A 66 -5.44 -9.22 -10.97
CA THR A 66 -6.17 -7.98 -10.77
C THR A 66 -5.72 -6.93 -11.78
N ASP A 67 -6.59 -6.01 -12.14
CA ASP A 67 -6.25 -4.90 -13.05
C ASP A 67 -5.37 -3.88 -12.33
N VAL A 68 -4.06 -4.16 -12.29
CA VAL A 68 -3.05 -3.41 -11.52
C VAL A 68 -3.01 -1.93 -11.92
N PHE A 69 -3.30 -1.63 -13.17
CA PHE A 69 -3.24 -0.28 -13.72
C PHE A 69 -4.61 0.41 -13.84
N GLY A 70 -5.72 -0.27 -13.52
CA GLY A 70 -7.06 0.26 -13.67
C GLY A 70 -7.50 0.47 -15.12
N VAL A 71 -6.93 -0.27 -16.07
CA VAL A 71 -7.18 -0.10 -17.51
C VAL A 71 -8.61 -0.47 -17.87
N GLN A 72 -9.18 -1.49 -17.20
CA GLN A 72 -10.57 -1.87 -17.40
C GLN A 72 -11.51 -0.71 -17.06
N ARG A 73 -11.28 -0.02 -15.96
CA ARG A 73 -12.07 1.14 -15.56
C ARG A 73 -11.92 2.31 -16.52
N LEU A 74 -10.72 2.53 -17.03
CA LEU A 74 -10.48 3.52 -18.09
C LEU A 74 -11.31 3.23 -19.34
N ASP A 75 -11.39 1.97 -19.74
CA ASP A 75 -12.21 1.53 -20.88
C ASP A 75 -13.71 1.70 -20.62
N GLU A 76 -14.19 1.30 -19.44
CA GLU A 76 -15.60 1.43 -19.05
C GLU A 76 -16.05 2.89 -19.03
N LEU A 77 -15.21 3.78 -18.53
CA LEU A 77 -15.45 5.23 -18.57
C LEU A 77 -15.31 5.82 -19.96
N GLY A 78 -14.90 5.03 -20.95
CA GLY A 78 -14.66 5.48 -22.32
C GLY A 78 -13.48 6.43 -22.42
N GLY A 79 -12.56 6.40 -21.46
CA GLY A 79 -11.42 7.31 -21.39
C GLY A 79 -10.55 7.28 -22.63
N LEU A 80 -10.23 6.09 -23.13
CA LEU A 80 -9.49 5.93 -24.39
C LEU A 80 -10.26 6.46 -25.61
N LYS A 81 -11.57 6.23 -25.65
CA LYS A 81 -12.44 6.72 -26.73
C LYS A 81 -12.70 8.23 -26.66
N ARG A 82 -12.71 8.79 -25.47
CA ARG A 82 -12.92 10.25 -25.25
C ARG A 82 -11.67 11.07 -25.54
N GLY A 83 -10.53 10.44 -25.81
CA GLY A 83 -9.29 11.13 -26.15
C GLY A 83 -8.66 11.88 -24.98
N TYR A 84 -8.81 11.40 -23.75
CA TYR A 84 -8.13 11.95 -22.56
C TYR A 84 -6.60 11.92 -22.69
N SER A 85 -6.08 11.04 -23.56
CA SER A 85 -4.67 10.98 -23.92
C SER A 85 -4.23 12.12 -24.86
N ARG A 86 -5.15 12.89 -25.43
CA ARG A 86 -4.81 13.98 -26.34
C ARG A 86 -3.89 15.00 -25.69
N GLY A 87 -2.75 15.23 -26.31
CA GLY A 87 -1.74 16.15 -25.83
C GLY A 87 -0.75 15.57 -24.80
N VAL A 88 -0.88 14.29 -24.48
CA VAL A 88 0.13 13.57 -23.67
C VAL A 88 0.84 12.57 -24.59
N ALA A 89 2.01 12.92 -25.05
CA ALA A 89 2.78 12.08 -25.98
C ALA A 89 3.07 10.70 -25.35
N GLY A 90 2.79 9.64 -26.11
CA GLY A 90 3.06 8.25 -25.70
C GLY A 90 2.01 7.62 -24.76
N LEU A 91 1.03 8.37 -24.24
CA LEU A 91 0.05 7.81 -23.30
C LEU A 91 -0.83 6.72 -23.94
N ASP A 92 -1.24 6.88 -25.20
CA ASP A 92 -2.04 5.86 -25.90
C ASP A 92 -1.29 4.55 -26.06
N ALA A 93 0.00 4.62 -26.47
CA ALA A 93 0.86 3.44 -26.58
C ALA A 93 1.09 2.78 -25.23
N LEU A 94 1.27 3.56 -24.19
CA LEU A 94 1.44 3.09 -22.83
C LEU A 94 0.19 2.37 -22.31
N LEU A 95 -1.00 2.95 -22.51
CA LEU A 95 -2.27 2.34 -22.09
C LEU A 95 -2.54 1.03 -22.87
N ALA A 96 -2.18 0.96 -24.16
CA ALA A 96 -2.26 -0.26 -24.91
C ALA A 96 -1.34 -1.36 -24.37
N LEU A 97 -0.08 -1.01 -24.07
CA LEU A 97 0.89 -1.93 -23.49
C LEU A 97 0.44 -2.42 -22.10
N MET A 98 -0.08 -1.53 -21.26
CA MET A 98 -0.61 -1.86 -19.94
C MET A 98 -1.79 -2.82 -20.03
N ARG A 99 -2.69 -2.63 -21.02
CA ARG A 99 -3.84 -3.52 -21.25
C ARG A 99 -3.38 -4.93 -21.65
N GLU A 100 -2.45 -5.04 -22.58
CA GLU A 100 -1.89 -6.33 -23.00
C GLU A 100 -1.23 -7.05 -21.84
N SER A 101 -0.44 -6.33 -21.07
CA SER A 101 0.24 -6.85 -19.89
C SER A 101 -0.73 -7.27 -18.79
N SER A 102 -1.77 -6.50 -18.52
CA SER A 102 -2.80 -6.84 -17.54
C SER A 102 -3.57 -8.08 -17.95
N ASN A 103 -3.92 -8.23 -19.22
CA ASN A 103 -4.57 -9.43 -19.74
C ASN A 103 -3.67 -10.68 -19.61
N GLY A 104 -2.38 -10.55 -19.90
CA GLY A 104 -1.40 -11.61 -19.75
C GLY A 104 -1.19 -12.03 -18.29
N ILE A 105 -1.28 -11.09 -17.37
CA ILE A 105 -1.19 -11.32 -15.91
C ILE A 105 -2.48 -11.97 -15.38
N ALA A 106 -3.64 -11.58 -15.89
CA ALA A 106 -4.93 -12.12 -15.48
C ALA A 106 -5.11 -13.62 -15.79
N SER A 107 -4.31 -14.15 -16.71
CA SER A 107 -4.39 -15.55 -17.15
C SER A 107 -3.48 -16.52 -16.40
N LEU A 108 -3.28 -16.34 -15.10
CA LEU A 108 -2.51 -17.28 -14.29
C LEU A 108 -3.16 -18.65 -14.20
N PRO A 109 -2.39 -19.73 -14.42
CA PRO A 109 -2.87 -21.07 -14.15
C PRO A 109 -3.25 -21.23 -12.67
N GLY A 110 -4.48 -21.63 -12.38
CA GLY A 110 -4.97 -21.79 -11.01
C GLY A 110 -5.61 -20.55 -10.38
N GLY A 111 -5.70 -19.46 -11.16
CA GLY A 111 -6.37 -18.20 -10.94
C GLY A 111 -6.87 -17.88 -9.52
N LEU A 112 -6.00 -17.43 -8.64
CA LEU A 112 -6.42 -16.71 -7.46
C LEU A 112 -7.26 -15.51 -7.89
N LYS A 113 -8.51 -15.49 -7.44
CA LYS A 113 -9.42 -14.38 -7.71
C LYS A 113 -9.86 -13.77 -6.40
N PRO A 114 -10.00 -12.45 -6.33
CA PRO A 114 -10.64 -11.80 -5.19
C PRO A 114 -12.09 -12.34 -4.97
N PRO A 115 -12.59 -12.36 -3.74
CA PRO A 115 -11.90 -11.96 -2.52
C PRO A 115 -10.93 -13.03 -1.99
N LEU A 116 -9.75 -12.61 -1.54
CA LEU A 116 -8.79 -13.50 -0.90
C LEU A 116 -9.10 -13.67 0.58
N MET A 117 -8.87 -14.88 1.08
CA MET A 117 -9.01 -15.19 2.50
C MET A 117 -7.65 -15.07 3.19
N ASN A 118 -7.65 -14.57 4.43
CA ASN A 118 -6.44 -14.47 5.25
C ASN A 118 -6.19 -15.79 6.01
N ASP A 119 -5.98 -16.86 5.28
CA ASP A 119 -5.71 -18.18 5.83
C ASP A 119 -4.38 -18.76 5.30
N ASP A 120 -3.89 -19.80 5.98
CA ASP A 120 -2.59 -20.41 5.68
C ASP A 120 -2.57 -21.13 4.33
N ALA A 121 -3.71 -21.60 3.84
CA ALA A 121 -3.79 -22.26 2.53
C ALA A 121 -3.61 -21.21 1.43
N THR A 122 -4.31 -20.08 1.52
CA THR A 122 -4.17 -18.94 0.60
C THR A 122 -2.74 -18.38 0.66
N LYS A 123 -2.14 -18.23 1.85
CA LYS A 123 -0.76 -17.77 2.01
C LYS A 123 0.24 -18.67 1.29
N ARG A 124 0.12 -20.01 1.43
CA ARG A 124 0.98 -20.97 0.72
C ARG A 124 0.79 -20.89 -0.78
N LEU A 125 -0.46 -20.84 -1.24
CA LEU A 125 -0.76 -20.77 -2.66
C LEU A 125 -0.18 -19.50 -3.30
N LEU A 126 -0.23 -18.36 -2.59
CA LEU A 126 0.41 -17.13 -3.03
C LEU A 126 1.93 -17.28 -3.14
N ASP A 127 2.57 -17.89 -2.15
CA ASP A 127 4.01 -18.11 -2.15
C ASP A 127 4.45 -18.99 -3.32
N GLU A 128 3.67 -20.02 -3.65
CA GLU A 128 3.92 -20.91 -4.79
C GLU A 128 3.74 -20.22 -6.16
N GLN A 129 2.77 -19.32 -6.27
CA GLN A 129 2.41 -18.73 -7.56
C GLN A 129 3.16 -17.46 -7.92
N ILE A 130 3.40 -16.59 -6.95
CA ILE A 130 4.03 -15.28 -7.20
C ILE A 130 5.35 -15.08 -6.46
N GLY A 131 5.73 -16.01 -5.58
CA GLY A 131 6.94 -15.87 -4.79
C GLY A 131 6.96 -14.56 -4.00
N ASP A 132 8.09 -13.86 -4.03
CA ASP A 132 8.30 -12.58 -3.35
C ASP A 132 7.99 -11.34 -4.21
N ALA A 133 7.43 -11.53 -5.41
CA ALA A 133 7.12 -10.44 -6.32
C ALA A 133 5.84 -9.70 -5.91
N GLY A 134 5.96 -8.66 -5.11
CA GLY A 134 4.83 -7.88 -4.56
C GLY A 134 4.13 -8.55 -3.37
N ASN A 135 4.74 -9.59 -2.81
CA ASN A 135 4.20 -10.43 -1.76
C ASN A 135 5.24 -10.70 -0.67
N PHE A 136 4.91 -10.40 0.57
CA PHE A 136 5.71 -10.83 1.71
C PHE A 136 5.47 -12.32 1.97
N THR A 137 6.39 -13.17 1.53
CA THR A 137 6.27 -14.62 1.69
C THR A 137 6.34 -15.06 3.15
N ASN A 138 5.87 -16.27 3.44
CA ASN A 138 6.07 -16.87 4.77
C ASN A 138 7.55 -16.95 5.13
N THR A 139 8.41 -17.27 4.15
CA THR A 139 9.87 -17.27 4.34
C THR A 139 10.40 -15.89 4.73
N TYR A 140 9.92 -14.81 4.07
CA TYR A 140 10.29 -13.44 4.41
C TYR A 140 9.93 -13.12 5.86
N VAL A 141 8.68 -13.39 6.25
CA VAL A 141 8.17 -13.05 7.59
C VAL A 141 8.88 -13.85 8.68
N GLU A 142 9.11 -15.14 8.45
CA GLU A 142 9.81 -16.00 9.44
C GLU A 142 11.28 -15.62 9.58
N LEU A 143 11.97 -15.34 8.47
CA LEU A 143 13.37 -14.90 8.52
C LEU A 143 13.50 -13.53 9.21
N MET A 144 12.58 -12.58 8.93
CA MET A 144 12.51 -11.31 9.63
C MET A 144 12.36 -11.53 11.14
N LYS A 145 11.40 -12.35 11.55
CA LYS A 145 11.14 -12.68 12.95
C LYS A 145 12.37 -13.28 13.63
N GLN A 146 13.00 -14.28 13.01
CA GLN A 146 14.18 -14.94 13.56
C GLN A 146 15.37 -13.98 13.68
N SER A 147 15.60 -13.16 12.64
CA SER A 147 16.73 -12.24 12.58
C SER A 147 16.62 -11.10 13.59
N LEU A 148 15.46 -10.46 13.67
CA LEU A 148 15.22 -9.32 14.58
C LEU A 148 15.26 -9.75 16.05
N ASN A 149 14.81 -10.96 16.38
CA ASN A 149 14.67 -11.42 17.77
C ASN A 149 15.95 -11.99 18.37
N ARG A 150 17.05 -12.01 17.64
CA ARG A 150 18.33 -12.51 18.19
C ARG A 150 18.81 -11.66 19.37
N GLY A 151 18.75 -12.24 20.55
CA GLY A 151 19.20 -11.60 21.80
C GLY A 151 18.24 -10.54 22.32
N LEU A 152 16.95 -10.65 22.02
CA LEU A 152 15.89 -9.86 22.65
C LEU A 152 15.24 -10.66 23.78
N ASP A 153 15.07 -10.01 24.94
CA ASP A 153 14.32 -10.58 26.07
C ASP A 153 12.81 -10.59 25.81
N ARG A 154 12.29 -9.54 25.17
CA ARG A 154 10.88 -9.43 24.76
C ARG A 154 10.81 -9.46 23.24
N PRO A 155 10.26 -10.53 22.66
CA PRO A 155 10.26 -10.71 21.21
C PRO A 155 9.35 -9.73 20.49
N ILE A 156 9.70 -9.40 19.23
CA ILE A 156 8.88 -8.72 18.25
C ILE A 156 8.11 -9.78 17.47
N HIS A 157 6.78 -9.68 17.46
CA HIS A 157 5.92 -10.58 16.70
C HIS A 157 5.84 -10.10 15.24
N CYS A 158 6.12 -10.99 14.30
CA CYS A 158 5.98 -10.71 12.86
C CYS A 158 4.77 -11.46 12.33
N ILE A 159 3.85 -10.72 11.68
CA ILE A 159 2.56 -11.23 11.22
C ILE A 159 2.43 -10.93 9.74
N ARG A 160 2.02 -11.92 8.95
CA ARG A 160 1.62 -11.74 7.58
C ARG A 160 0.11 -11.61 7.50
N GLU A 161 -0.35 -10.48 6.98
CA GLU A 161 -1.75 -10.17 6.82
C GLU A 161 -2.11 -10.14 5.34
N LEU A 162 -3.12 -10.93 4.96
CA LEU A 162 -3.74 -10.86 3.64
C LEU A 162 -5.01 -10.03 3.72
N TRP A 163 -5.28 -9.28 2.67
CA TRP A 163 -6.56 -8.61 2.47
C TRP A 163 -7.24 -9.11 1.20
N SER A 164 -8.51 -8.77 0.98
CA SER A 164 -9.31 -9.35 -0.09
C SER A 164 -8.82 -9.06 -1.51
N CYS A 165 -7.94 -8.11 -1.71
CA CYS A 165 -7.50 -7.62 -3.03
C CYS A 165 -8.64 -7.19 -3.97
N GLU A 166 -9.77 -6.80 -3.42
CA GLU A 166 -10.85 -6.20 -4.19
C GLU A 166 -10.53 -4.74 -4.44
N HIS A 167 -10.07 -4.42 -5.64
CA HIS A 167 -9.53 -3.12 -6.03
C HIS A 167 -10.65 -2.11 -6.36
N HIS A 168 -11.59 -1.94 -5.44
CA HIS A 168 -12.64 -0.92 -5.51
C HIS A 168 -12.86 -0.30 -4.13
N HIS A 169 -13.56 0.83 -4.06
CA HIS A 169 -13.73 1.56 -2.79
C HIS A 169 -14.35 0.71 -1.70
N LEU A 170 -15.39 -0.06 -2.05
CA LEU A 170 -16.06 -0.97 -1.12
C LEU A 170 -15.10 -2.04 -0.57
N GLY A 171 -14.34 -2.71 -1.44
CA GLY A 171 -13.40 -3.76 -1.02
C GLY A 171 -12.30 -3.21 -0.09
N ARG A 172 -11.73 -2.03 -0.43
CA ARG A 172 -10.74 -1.37 0.43
C ARG A 172 -11.34 -0.94 1.77
N ALA A 173 -12.59 -0.46 1.78
CA ALA A 173 -13.27 -0.06 3.02
C ALA A 173 -13.56 -1.26 3.92
N LEU A 174 -14.04 -2.38 3.35
CA LEU A 174 -14.22 -3.64 4.09
C LEU A 174 -12.89 -4.16 4.65
N ALA A 175 -11.83 -4.10 3.84
CA ALA A 175 -10.48 -4.48 4.28
C ALA A 175 -9.96 -3.57 5.41
N ALA A 176 -10.26 -2.26 5.36
CA ALA A 176 -9.88 -1.34 6.44
C ALA A 176 -10.59 -1.68 7.76
N ILE A 177 -11.88 -2.02 7.72
CA ILE A 177 -12.61 -2.50 8.91
C ILE A 177 -12.00 -3.80 9.45
N SER A 178 -11.73 -4.78 8.59
CA SER A 178 -11.10 -6.04 8.99
C SER A 178 -9.73 -5.80 9.63
N MET A 179 -8.91 -4.95 9.01
CA MET A 179 -7.58 -4.59 9.54
C MET A 179 -7.67 -3.93 10.92
N LEU A 180 -8.61 -3.01 11.13
CA LEU A 180 -8.84 -2.40 12.45
C LEU A 180 -9.29 -3.43 13.49
N GLY A 181 -10.10 -4.41 13.08
CA GLY A 181 -10.46 -5.55 13.91
C GLY A 181 -9.24 -6.37 14.33
N HIS A 182 -8.38 -6.74 13.38
CA HIS A 182 -7.16 -7.50 13.64
C HIS A 182 -6.15 -6.72 14.49
N LEU A 183 -6.00 -5.42 14.26
CA LEU A 183 -5.16 -4.56 15.11
C LEU A 183 -5.64 -4.59 16.57
N ARG A 184 -6.95 -4.61 16.79
CA ARG A 184 -7.53 -4.78 18.12
C ARG A 184 -7.19 -6.14 18.71
N ASP A 185 -7.38 -7.21 17.95
CA ASP A 185 -7.11 -8.58 18.39
C ASP A 185 -5.63 -8.77 18.75
N TRP A 186 -4.69 -8.25 17.96
CA TRP A 186 -3.27 -8.32 18.28
C TRP A 186 -2.91 -7.48 19.48
N SER A 187 -3.53 -6.29 19.63
CA SER A 187 -3.33 -5.46 20.82
C SER A 187 -3.72 -6.20 22.10
N GLU A 188 -4.80 -6.97 22.07
CA GLU A 188 -5.24 -7.79 23.20
C GLU A 188 -4.36 -9.04 23.39
N ALA A 189 -4.14 -9.80 22.33
CA ALA A 189 -3.38 -11.05 22.36
C ALA A 189 -1.95 -10.87 22.87
N TYR A 190 -1.29 -9.78 22.45
CA TYR A 190 0.07 -9.47 22.87
C TYR A 190 0.14 -8.51 24.06
N ARG A 191 -1.01 -8.17 24.67
CA ARG A 191 -1.15 -7.30 25.85
C ARG A 191 -0.40 -5.98 25.65
N LEU A 192 -0.64 -5.35 24.50
CA LEU A 192 -0.04 -4.06 24.17
C LEU A 192 -0.67 -2.94 25.02
N GLY A 193 0.12 -1.93 25.32
CA GLY A 193 -0.29 -0.78 26.11
C GLY A 193 0.52 0.46 25.77
N GLN A 194 0.44 1.44 26.66
CA GLN A 194 1.18 2.70 26.51
C GLN A 194 2.67 2.44 26.36
N GLY A 195 3.29 3.07 25.35
CA GLY A 195 4.70 2.89 25.00
C GLY A 195 4.98 1.73 24.05
N ASP A 196 4.04 0.81 23.86
CA ASP A 196 4.18 -0.23 22.82
C ASP A 196 3.72 0.30 21.45
N ARG A 197 4.29 -0.28 20.37
CA ARG A 197 4.03 0.11 18.98
C ARG A 197 3.73 -1.09 18.11
N ILE A 198 2.82 -0.90 17.18
CA ILE A 198 2.57 -1.79 16.05
C ILE A 198 3.10 -1.09 14.80
N LEU A 199 4.02 -1.73 14.08
CA LEU A 199 4.54 -1.26 12.79
C LEU A 199 3.89 -2.05 11.67
N VAL A 200 3.14 -1.39 10.80
CA VAL A 200 2.55 -2.01 9.60
C VAL A 200 3.36 -1.62 8.37
N GLN A 201 3.84 -2.60 7.64
CA GLN A 201 4.46 -2.43 6.32
C GLN A 201 3.48 -2.87 5.24
N ALA A 202 3.00 -1.94 4.43
CA ALA A 202 1.97 -2.18 3.42
C ALA A 202 2.52 -1.93 2.01
N HIS A 203 2.47 -2.95 1.17
CA HIS A 203 2.88 -2.85 -0.22
C HIS A 203 1.71 -2.40 -1.12
N GLY A 204 2.00 -1.53 -2.09
CA GLY A 204 1.07 -1.16 -3.15
C GLY A 204 -0.32 -0.73 -2.64
N GLN A 205 -1.34 -1.36 -3.15
CA GLN A 205 -2.76 -1.06 -2.84
C GLN A 205 -3.14 -1.28 -1.37
N ALA A 206 -2.41 -2.09 -0.61
CA ALA A 206 -2.64 -2.20 0.83
C ALA A 206 -2.41 -0.87 1.56
N GLY A 207 -1.55 0.01 1.02
CA GLY A 207 -1.41 1.37 1.52
C GLY A 207 -2.71 2.18 1.45
N LEU A 208 -3.55 1.96 0.42
CA LEU A 208 -4.85 2.63 0.32
C LEU A 208 -5.85 2.11 1.37
N VAL A 209 -5.76 0.83 1.73
CA VAL A 209 -6.53 0.27 2.86
C VAL A 209 -6.15 0.98 4.17
N LEU A 210 -4.84 1.18 4.39
CA LEU A 210 -4.35 1.87 5.58
C LEU A 210 -4.65 3.37 5.56
N ALA A 211 -4.73 4.02 4.40
CA ALA A 211 -5.20 5.40 4.29
C ALA A 211 -6.65 5.51 4.78
N LEU A 212 -7.54 4.61 4.36
CA LEU A 212 -8.91 4.57 4.89
C LEU A 212 -8.94 4.24 6.39
N ALA A 213 -8.11 3.30 6.85
CA ALA A 213 -8.00 2.96 8.27
C ALA A 213 -7.52 4.17 9.11
N SER A 214 -6.59 4.99 8.61
CA SER A 214 -6.13 6.20 9.31
C SER A 214 -7.26 7.21 9.51
N ASN A 215 -8.10 7.40 8.50
CA ASN A 215 -9.28 8.27 8.59
C ASN A 215 -10.35 7.70 9.55
N LEU A 216 -10.47 6.37 9.63
CA LEU A 216 -11.36 5.72 10.62
C LEU A 216 -10.84 5.84 12.06
N LEU A 217 -9.52 5.84 12.25
CA LEU A 217 -8.87 6.02 13.55
C LEU A 217 -8.99 7.46 14.06
N SER A 218 -9.13 8.44 13.18
CA SER A 218 -9.23 9.84 13.54
C SER A 218 -10.48 10.13 14.38
N VAL A 219 -10.27 10.77 15.52
CA VAL A 219 -11.37 11.16 16.41
C VAL A 219 -12.23 12.28 15.80
N ALA A 220 -11.65 13.06 14.88
CA ALA A 220 -12.32 14.20 14.22
C ALA A 220 -13.35 13.76 13.16
N SER A 221 -13.18 12.59 12.55
CA SER A 221 -14.01 12.11 11.43
C SER A 221 -15.30 11.39 11.85
N THR A 222 -15.94 11.78 12.94
CA THR A 222 -17.04 11.02 13.57
C THR A 222 -18.23 10.79 12.63
N SER A 223 -18.70 11.79 11.91
CA SER A 223 -19.88 11.68 11.03
C SER A 223 -19.60 10.80 9.81
N SER A 224 -18.48 11.01 9.11
CA SER A 224 -18.09 10.19 7.96
C SER A 224 -17.80 8.75 8.36
N ARG A 225 -17.18 8.54 9.52
CA ARG A 225 -16.95 7.21 10.10
C ARG A 225 -18.27 6.50 10.38
N THR A 226 -19.22 7.16 11.03
CA THR A 226 -20.53 6.58 11.33
C THR A 226 -21.25 6.19 10.03
N ARG A 227 -21.33 7.12 9.08
CA ARG A 227 -21.95 6.85 7.77
C ARG A 227 -21.31 5.66 7.05
N LEU A 228 -19.98 5.57 7.07
CA LEU A 228 -19.26 4.45 6.44
C LEU A 228 -19.54 3.13 7.17
N CYS A 229 -19.49 3.12 8.49
CA CYS A 229 -19.78 1.93 9.29
C CYS A 229 -21.23 1.44 9.08
N ASP A 230 -22.20 2.35 9.05
CA ASP A 230 -23.61 2.02 8.81
C ASP A 230 -23.81 1.42 7.42
N LEU A 231 -23.21 2.05 6.39
CA LEU A 231 -23.25 1.56 5.02
C LEU A 231 -22.65 0.17 4.88
N LEU A 232 -21.45 -0.05 5.46
CA LEU A 232 -20.75 -1.32 5.39
C LEU A 232 -21.50 -2.42 6.17
N SER A 233 -22.12 -2.07 7.31
CA SER A 233 -22.95 -3.01 8.08
C SER A 233 -24.20 -3.41 7.31
N ALA A 234 -24.87 -2.47 6.64
CA ALA A 234 -26.05 -2.76 5.82
C ALA A 234 -25.67 -3.68 4.64
N TYR A 235 -24.61 -3.35 3.92
CA TYR A 235 -24.10 -4.19 2.82
C TYR A 235 -23.69 -5.59 3.30
N ALA A 236 -22.93 -5.67 4.39
CA ALA A 236 -22.49 -6.94 4.97
C ALA A 236 -23.68 -7.84 5.37
N SER A 237 -24.74 -7.24 5.90
CA SER A 237 -25.97 -7.96 6.25
C SER A 237 -26.70 -8.47 5.00
N GLU A 238 -26.71 -7.71 3.90
CA GLU A 238 -27.32 -8.11 2.63
C GLU A 238 -26.62 -9.32 1.99
N ILE A 239 -25.29 -9.43 2.15
CA ILE A 239 -24.48 -10.51 1.57
C ILE A 239 -24.11 -11.62 2.57
N ASP A 240 -24.75 -11.64 3.72
CA ASP A 240 -24.54 -12.63 4.82
C ASP A 240 -23.09 -12.66 5.35
N ARG A 241 -22.45 -11.49 5.46
CA ARG A 241 -21.12 -11.28 6.03
C ARG A 241 -21.21 -10.77 7.48
N SER A 242 -21.76 -11.62 8.36
CA SER A 242 -21.94 -11.30 9.78
C SER A 242 -20.63 -11.00 10.52
N ASP A 243 -19.50 -11.52 10.03
CA ASP A 243 -18.16 -11.23 10.54
C ASP A 243 -17.81 -9.72 10.47
N ILE A 244 -18.16 -9.06 9.39
CA ILE A 244 -17.94 -7.61 9.20
C ILE A 244 -18.83 -6.82 10.16
N THR A 245 -20.12 -7.15 10.23
CA THR A 245 -21.06 -6.47 11.13
C THR A 245 -20.62 -6.60 12.59
N THR A 246 -20.23 -7.81 13.01
CA THR A 246 -19.71 -8.06 14.36
C THR A 246 -18.44 -7.26 14.63
N THR A 247 -17.52 -7.20 13.66
CA THR A 247 -16.30 -6.40 13.78
C THR A 247 -16.62 -4.93 13.95
N ILE A 248 -17.51 -4.35 13.14
CA ILE A 248 -17.92 -2.95 13.26
C ILE A 248 -18.52 -2.68 14.64
N GLN A 249 -19.45 -3.51 15.10
CA GLN A 249 -20.08 -3.36 16.42
C GLN A 249 -19.04 -3.35 17.56
N ARG A 250 -18.01 -4.17 17.45
CA ARG A 250 -16.94 -4.26 18.42
C ARG A 250 -16.01 -3.06 18.41
N ILE A 251 -15.59 -2.59 17.22
CA ILE A 251 -14.57 -1.55 17.11
C ILE A 251 -15.12 -0.12 17.13
N ALA A 252 -16.33 0.14 16.65
CA ALA A 252 -16.89 1.49 16.53
C ALA A 252 -16.89 2.28 17.86
N PRO A 253 -17.29 1.68 19.01
CA PRO A 253 -17.21 2.37 20.29
C PRO A 253 -15.77 2.70 20.74
N LEU A 254 -14.81 1.86 20.35
CA LEU A 254 -13.40 2.05 20.68
C LEU A 254 -12.77 3.14 19.81
N LEU A 255 -13.10 3.17 18.52
CA LEU A 255 -12.68 4.23 17.59
C LEU A 255 -13.15 5.60 18.05
N SER A 256 -14.42 5.71 18.51
CA SER A 256 -14.97 6.97 19.00
C SER A 256 -14.26 7.52 20.23
N LYS A 257 -13.62 6.64 21.00
CA LYS A 257 -12.88 6.98 22.24
C LYS A 257 -11.35 7.06 22.01
N GLY A 258 -10.85 6.78 20.80
CA GLY A 258 -9.41 6.64 20.56
C GLY A 258 -8.77 5.47 21.32
N ALA A 259 -9.56 4.45 21.68
CA ALA A 259 -9.12 3.35 22.57
C ALA A 259 -8.90 2.00 21.85
N LEU A 260 -8.86 2.00 20.50
CA LEU A 260 -8.77 0.75 19.73
C LEU A 260 -7.54 -0.08 20.11
N LEU A 261 -6.41 0.56 20.32
CA LEU A 261 -5.10 -0.10 20.50
C LEU A 261 -4.63 -0.17 21.97
N ASN A 262 -5.53 0.01 22.95
CA ASN A 262 -5.18 -0.03 24.39
C ASN A 262 -4.08 0.96 24.79
N GLY A 263 -3.93 2.07 24.08
CA GLY A 263 -2.86 3.05 24.31
C GLY A 263 -1.56 2.77 23.54
N ALA A 264 -1.46 1.66 22.83
CA ALA A 264 -0.35 1.43 21.91
C ALA A 264 -0.45 2.35 20.68
N THR A 265 0.68 2.59 20.04
CA THR A 265 0.80 3.48 18.88
C THR A 265 0.88 2.66 17.58
N LEU A 266 0.22 3.13 16.52
CA LEU A 266 0.32 2.56 15.19
C LEU A 266 1.28 3.36 14.32
N ASP A 267 2.34 2.73 13.87
CA ASP A 267 3.26 3.26 12.86
C ASP A 267 2.99 2.59 11.51
N VAL A 268 3.01 3.37 10.44
CA VAL A 268 2.72 2.87 9.10
C VAL A 268 3.86 3.19 8.14
N VAL A 269 4.27 2.18 7.40
CA VAL A 269 5.19 2.30 6.27
C VAL A 269 4.51 1.79 5.01
N THR A 270 4.43 2.60 3.98
CA THR A 270 3.94 2.18 2.68
C THR A 270 5.10 2.00 1.70
N LEU A 271 5.02 0.98 0.89
CA LEU A 271 6.01 0.58 -0.09
C LEU A 271 5.36 0.60 -1.48
N GLY A 272 5.69 1.60 -2.29
CA GLY A 272 5.12 1.73 -3.63
C GLY A 272 3.61 1.98 -3.67
N MET A 273 3.05 2.66 -2.68
CA MET A 273 1.61 2.93 -2.63
C MET A 273 1.21 3.97 -3.69
N PRO A 274 0.15 3.72 -4.50
CA PRO A 274 -0.45 4.73 -5.36
C PRO A 274 -1.03 5.90 -4.55
N VAL A 275 -0.88 7.12 -5.06
CA VAL A 275 -1.43 8.31 -4.38
C VAL A 275 -2.88 8.51 -4.80
N ARG A 276 -3.82 8.21 -3.90
CA ARG A 276 -5.24 8.35 -4.17
C ARG A 276 -6.04 8.92 -3.00
N TYR A 277 -6.13 8.19 -1.90
CA TYR A 277 -6.81 8.69 -0.70
C TYR A 277 -5.89 9.58 0.11
N GLY A 278 -6.45 10.59 0.76
CA GLY A 278 -5.77 11.35 1.80
C GLY A 278 -5.60 10.54 3.07
N TRP A 279 -4.66 10.97 3.88
CA TRP A 279 -4.36 10.37 5.18
C TRP A 279 -4.80 11.31 6.30
N ASP A 280 -5.28 10.73 7.38
CA ASP A 280 -5.38 11.44 8.64
C ASP A 280 -4.35 10.88 9.63
N PRO A 281 -3.21 11.57 9.81
CA PRO A 281 -2.14 11.08 10.68
C PRO A 281 -2.45 11.24 12.17
N SER A 282 -3.56 11.87 12.56
CA SER A 282 -3.87 12.15 13.97
C SER A 282 -4.04 10.89 14.84
N GLY A 283 -4.40 9.76 14.21
CA GLY A 283 -4.49 8.44 14.87
C GLY A 283 -3.23 7.59 14.74
N LEU A 284 -2.16 8.12 14.11
CA LEU A 284 -0.91 7.41 13.86
C LEU A 284 0.23 7.97 14.71
N GLY A 285 1.20 7.14 15.02
CA GLY A 285 2.48 7.59 15.58
C GLY A 285 3.37 8.19 14.51
N THR A 286 3.62 7.41 13.46
CA THR A 286 4.44 7.82 12.32
C THR A 286 3.87 7.28 11.01
N LEU A 287 4.16 8.00 9.93
CA LEU A 287 3.79 7.61 8.56
C LEU A 287 4.98 7.84 7.63
N LEU A 288 5.40 6.79 6.94
CA LEU A 288 6.51 6.82 6.00
C LEU A 288 6.10 6.20 4.66
N HIS A 289 6.44 6.87 3.57
CA HIS A 289 6.23 6.39 2.20
C HIS A 289 7.59 6.13 1.55
N ILE A 290 7.84 4.91 1.10
CA ILE A 290 9.04 4.52 0.36
C ILE A 290 8.62 4.21 -1.07
N VAL A 291 9.22 4.89 -2.04
CA VAL A 291 8.90 4.73 -3.45
C VAL A 291 10.16 4.46 -4.26
N ASN A 292 10.14 3.38 -5.03
CA ASN A 292 11.18 3.09 -6.00
C ASN A 292 11.12 4.14 -7.11
N HIS A 293 12.19 4.95 -7.19
CA HIS A 293 12.24 6.09 -8.08
C HIS A 293 13.02 5.76 -9.34
N ARG A 294 12.39 6.06 -10.47
CA ARG A 294 13.07 6.00 -11.76
C ARG A 294 14.12 7.09 -11.86
N TYR A 295 15.36 6.67 -12.05
CA TYR A 295 16.47 7.58 -12.28
C TYR A 295 16.48 8.07 -13.73
N LEU A 296 16.38 9.39 -13.93
CA LEU A 296 16.51 9.99 -15.24
C LEU A 296 18.00 10.12 -15.59
N ARG A 297 18.52 9.17 -16.35
CA ARG A 297 19.97 9.05 -16.61
C ARG A 297 20.55 10.12 -17.52
N THR A 298 19.72 10.76 -18.34
CA THR A 298 20.19 11.61 -19.44
C THR A 298 20.67 12.98 -18.99
N ASP A 299 20.32 13.43 -17.80
CA ASP A 299 20.65 14.77 -17.32
C ASP A 299 21.37 14.83 -15.96
N GLY A 300 21.71 13.69 -15.40
CA GLY A 300 22.42 13.59 -14.12
C GLY A 300 21.65 14.11 -12.89
N LYS A 301 20.35 14.34 -13.02
CA LYS A 301 19.54 14.84 -11.90
C LYS A 301 19.27 13.75 -10.89
N THR A 302 19.40 14.10 -9.61
CA THR A 302 19.15 13.23 -8.47
C THR A 302 17.84 13.60 -7.74
N TRP A 303 16.95 14.32 -8.39
CA TRP A 303 15.67 14.75 -7.82
C TRP A 303 14.52 14.46 -8.76
N LEU A 304 13.34 14.32 -8.19
CA LEU A 304 12.10 14.10 -8.93
C LEU A 304 11.85 15.27 -9.90
N SER A 305 11.69 14.96 -11.17
CA SER A 305 11.27 15.89 -12.22
C SER A 305 9.91 15.43 -12.79
N LYS A 306 9.44 16.10 -13.83
CA LYS A 306 8.22 15.69 -14.52
C LYS A 306 8.37 14.27 -15.07
N MET A 307 7.27 13.53 -15.06
CA MET A 307 7.18 12.22 -15.68
C MET A 307 7.39 12.32 -17.20
N GLU A 308 8.29 11.53 -17.75
CA GLU A 308 8.58 11.49 -19.17
C GLU A 308 7.98 10.23 -19.81
N LEU A 309 6.71 10.31 -20.21
CA LEU A 309 5.96 9.18 -20.78
C LEU A 309 6.65 8.45 -21.95
N PRO A 310 7.33 9.11 -22.89
CA PRO A 310 8.05 8.40 -23.94
C PRO A 310 9.15 7.48 -23.42
N GLN A 311 9.83 7.83 -22.35
CA GLN A 311 10.84 6.97 -21.72
C GLN A 311 10.18 5.80 -20.99
N ILE A 312 9.04 6.04 -20.34
CA ILE A 312 8.27 4.99 -19.68
C ILE A 312 7.90 3.88 -20.66
N THR A 313 7.45 4.19 -21.87
CA THR A 313 7.07 3.18 -22.87
C THR A 313 8.22 2.29 -23.31
N MET A 314 9.46 2.78 -23.27
CA MET A 314 10.65 2.00 -23.64
C MET A 314 11.24 1.22 -22.45
N GLU A 315 11.17 1.78 -21.26
CA GLU A 315 11.84 1.27 -20.06
C GLU A 315 10.94 0.36 -19.21
N MET A 316 9.65 0.62 -19.20
CA MET A 316 8.68 -0.13 -18.39
C MET A 316 8.67 -1.65 -18.68
N PRO A 317 8.73 -2.13 -19.94
CA PRO A 317 8.70 -3.56 -20.22
C PRO A 317 9.84 -4.37 -19.62
N ILE A 318 10.94 -3.72 -19.31
CA ILE A 318 12.13 -4.34 -18.70
C ILE A 318 12.38 -3.84 -17.28
N ALA A 319 11.45 -3.08 -16.72
CA ALA A 319 11.55 -2.46 -15.40
C ALA A 319 12.89 -1.74 -15.17
N TRP A 320 13.27 -0.91 -16.13
CA TRP A 320 14.52 -0.17 -16.06
C TRP A 320 14.46 0.99 -15.08
N GLY A 321 14.59 0.64 -13.80
CA GLY A 321 14.54 1.57 -12.67
C GLY A 321 13.14 2.14 -12.40
N GLY A 322 12.81 2.34 -11.15
CA GLY A 322 11.56 2.93 -10.73
C GLY A 322 10.35 1.98 -10.71
N ASP A 323 9.29 2.46 -10.11
CA ASP A 323 8.02 1.76 -9.93
C ASP A 323 6.95 2.40 -10.81
N TYR A 324 6.73 1.80 -11.97
CA TYR A 324 5.77 2.32 -12.95
C TYR A 324 4.32 2.04 -12.53
N VAL A 325 4.08 1.01 -11.70
CA VAL A 325 2.75 0.74 -11.16
C VAL A 325 2.34 1.86 -10.21
N GLN A 326 3.20 2.21 -9.28
CA GLN A 326 2.95 3.32 -8.35
C GLN A 326 2.78 4.66 -9.10
N GLU A 327 3.58 4.89 -10.11
CA GLU A 327 3.59 6.13 -10.89
C GLU A 327 2.31 6.33 -11.71
N LEU A 328 1.75 5.24 -12.26
CA LEU A 328 0.64 5.28 -13.19
C LEU A 328 -0.70 4.84 -12.58
N ALA A 329 -0.68 3.98 -11.57
CA ALA A 329 -1.89 3.44 -10.94
C ALA A 329 -2.47 4.36 -9.85
N VAL A 330 -2.31 5.68 -9.98
CA VAL A 330 -2.82 6.66 -9.01
C VAL A 330 -4.32 6.56 -8.81
N ALA A 331 -5.07 6.34 -9.90
CA ALA A 331 -6.51 6.12 -9.83
C ALA A 331 -6.86 4.82 -9.10
N GLY A 332 -5.84 3.98 -8.85
CA GLY A 332 -5.97 2.80 -8.03
C GLY A 332 -6.95 1.79 -8.58
N SER A 333 -6.86 1.53 -9.89
CA SER A 333 -7.57 0.39 -10.49
C SER A 333 -8.93 0.16 -9.84
N ASP A 334 -9.90 0.98 -10.15
CA ASP A 334 -11.24 0.80 -9.63
C ASP A 334 -11.95 -0.31 -10.42
N ALA A 335 -11.65 -1.54 -10.08
CA ALA A 335 -12.49 -2.65 -10.47
C ALA A 335 -13.94 -2.35 -10.06
N VAL A 336 -14.87 -2.86 -10.83
CA VAL A 336 -16.29 -2.71 -10.52
C VAL A 336 -16.77 -3.99 -9.85
N PRO A 337 -17.46 -3.89 -8.69
CA PRO A 337 -18.08 -5.05 -8.07
C PRO A 337 -19.00 -5.78 -9.06
N THR A 338 -19.05 -7.11 -8.99
CA THR A 338 -19.79 -7.94 -9.95
C THR A 338 -21.29 -7.93 -9.72
N THR A 339 -21.74 -7.72 -8.47
CA THR A 339 -23.17 -7.70 -8.10
C THR A 339 -23.74 -6.29 -8.11
N ASP A 340 -25.03 -6.15 -8.35
CA ASP A 340 -25.68 -4.82 -8.34
C ASP A 340 -25.70 -4.20 -6.93
N ALA A 341 -25.88 -5.00 -5.89
CA ALA A 341 -25.72 -4.56 -4.50
C ALA A 341 -24.30 -4.03 -4.24
N GLY A 342 -23.28 -4.77 -4.70
CA GLY A 342 -21.89 -4.34 -4.59
C GLY A 342 -21.61 -3.04 -5.36
N LYS A 343 -22.16 -2.88 -6.57
CA LYS A 343 -22.02 -1.63 -7.35
C LYS A 343 -22.66 -0.44 -6.64
N ALA A 344 -23.87 -0.62 -6.10
CA ALA A 344 -24.56 0.42 -5.35
C ALA A 344 -23.80 0.81 -4.07
N ALA A 345 -23.36 -0.18 -3.28
CA ALA A 345 -22.55 0.05 -2.10
C ALA A 345 -21.20 0.70 -2.43
N ASN A 346 -20.53 0.26 -3.48
CA ASN A 346 -19.26 0.86 -3.93
C ASN A 346 -19.42 2.35 -4.30
N LYS A 347 -20.51 2.69 -4.99
CA LYS A 347 -20.83 4.09 -5.31
C LYS A 347 -21.06 4.91 -4.03
N ALA A 348 -21.81 4.37 -3.08
CA ALA A 348 -22.10 5.06 -1.82
C ALA A 348 -20.84 5.23 -0.95
N VAL A 349 -19.93 4.22 -0.93
CA VAL A 349 -18.61 4.36 -0.28
C VAL A 349 -17.80 5.45 -0.97
N TRP A 350 -17.77 5.45 -2.30
CA TRP A 350 -17.06 6.47 -3.06
C TRP A 350 -17.50 7.89 -2.69
N GLU A 351 -18.79 8.15 -2.60
CA GLU A 351 -19.34 9.45 -2.21
C GLU A 351 -18.92 9.91 -0.80
N ILE A 352 -18.50 8.97 0.06
CA ILE A 352 -17.98 9.26 1.40
C ILE A 352 -16.47 9.51 1.36
N VAL A 353 -15.73 8.65 0.66
CA VAL A 353 -14.26 8.63 0.75
C VAL A 353 -13.57 9.45 -0.33
N GLU A 354 -14.24 9.74 -1.44
CA GLU A 354 -13.67 10.48 -2.56
C GLU A 354 -14.77 11.24 -3.32
N PRO A 355 -15.11 12.46 -2.90
CA PRO A 355 -16.22 13.22 -3.51
C PRO A 355 -15.93 13.78 -4.91
N PHE A 356 -14.69 13.65 -5.40
CA PHE A 356 -14.28 14.20 -6.70
C PHE A 356 -14.12 13.10 -7.75
N ASP A 357 -14.13 13.47 -9.05
CA ASP A 357 -13.89 12.51 -10.14
C ASP A 357 -12.46 11.96 -10.09
N GLY A 358 -12.33 10.73 -9.68
CA GLY A 358 -11.05 10.06 -9.46
C GLY A 358 -10.20 9.95 -10.72
N PHE A 359 -10.82 9.87 -11.90
CA PHE A 359 -10.06 9.76 -13.16
C PHE A 359 -9.39 11.07 -13.57
N GLU A 360 -10.11 12.18 -13.54
CA GLU A 360 -9.53 13.48 -13.90
C GLU A 360 -8.42 13.86 -12.93
N ARG A 361 -8.63 13.59 -11.66
CA ARG A 361 -7.63 13.78 -10.63
C ARG A 361 -6.39 12.90 -10.82
N TRP A 362 -6.58 11.62 -11.15
CA TRP A 362 -5.48 10.74 -11.52
C TRP A 362 -4.66 11.30 -12.68
N LEU A 363 -5.32 11.73 -13.75
CA LEU A 363 -4.64 12.29 -14.91
C LEU A 363 -3.85 13.55 -14.57
N GLU A 364 -4.40 14.40 -13.72
CA GLU A 364 -3.69 15.58 -13.21
C GLU A 364 -2.46 15.18 -12.40
N CYS A 365 -2.59 14.23 -11.46
CA CYS A 365 -1.48 13.75 -10.66
C CYS A 365 -0.39 13.10 -11.51
N ALA A 366 -0.77 12.31 -12.51
CA ALA A 366 0.17 11.72 -13.45
C ALA A 366 0.94 12.78 -14.24
N ARG A 367 0.23 13.83 -14.73
CA ARG A 367 0.88 14.96 -15.42
C ARG A 367 1.82 15.76 -14.51
N ARG A 368 1.52 15.81 -13.23
CA ARG A 368 2.29 16.53 -12.21
C ARG A 368 3.38 15.68 -11.57
N ALA A 369 3.49 14.40 -11.93
CA ALA A 369 4.43 13.44 -11.36
C ALA A 369 4.36 13.35 -9.82
N VAL A 370 3.16 13.33 -9.28
CA VAL A 370 2.94 13.19 -7.83
C VAL A 370 3.34 11.78 -7.38
N ARG A 371 4.27 11.70 -6.43
CA ARG A 371 4.82 10.44 -5.92
C ARG A 371 4.41 10.15 -4.48
N PHE A 372 4.06 11.16 -3.70
CA PHE A 372 3.71 11.01 -2.29
C PHE A 372 2.39 11.73 -1.97
N PRO A 373 1.65 11.24 -0.98
CA PRO A 373 0.61 12.03 -0.31
C PRO A 373 1.24 13.28 0.35
N SER A 374 0.40 14.23 0.73
CA SER A 374 0.84 15.42 1.47
C SER A 374 1.27 15.10 2.91
N GLU A 375 0.70 14.05 3.47
CA GLU A 375 0.94 13.59 4.83
C GLU A 375 2.08 12.60 4.90
N GLY A 376 2.78 12.59 6.03
CA GLY A 376 3.88 11.65 6.29
C GLY A 376 5.22 12.09 5.73
N LEU A 377 6.21 11.23 5.93
CA LEU A 377 7.55 11.37 5.38
C LEU A 377 7.65 10.60 4.05
N GLY A 378 8.41 11.11 3.09
CA GLY A 378 8.63 10.45 1.81
C GLY A 378 10.10 10.18 1.53
N ILE A 379 10.42 8.97 1.08
CA ILE A 379 11.76 8.58 0.64
C ILE A 379 11.66 8.05 -0.78
N LEU A 380 12.42 8.65 -1.70
CA LEU A 380 12.65 8.11 -3.03
C LEU A 380 13.91 7.25 -3.00
N VAL A 381 13.84 6.03 -3.49
CA VAL A 381 14.93 5.07 -3.47
C VAL A 381 15.19 4.55 -4.88
N ASP A 382 16.42 4.64 -5.36
CA ASP A 382 16.86 3.91 -6.54
C ASP A 382 17.32 2.51 -6.12
N TYR A 383 16.41 1.54 -6.21
CA TYR A 383 16.73 0.15 -5.85
C TYR A 383 17.66 -0.56 -6.82
N LYS A 384 17.95 0.04 -7.98
CA LYS A 384 18.79 -0.55 -9.04
C LYS A 384 18.39 -2.00 -9.40
N ASP A 385 17.09 -2.30 -9.24
CA ASP A 385 16.54 -3.60 -9.51
C ASP A 385 16.20 -3.75 -11.00
N SER A 386 17.24 -3.83 -11.84
CA SER A 386 17.03 -4.24 -13.23
C SER A 386 17.20 -5.75 -13.33
N THR A 387 16.11 -6.48 -13.47
CA THR A 387 16.18 -7.93 -13.70
C THR A 387 16.69 -8.26 -15.09
N GLY A 388 16.67 -7.28 -16.03
CA GLY A 388 16.94 -7.51 -17.44
C GLY A 388 15.93 -8.42 -18.14
N SER A 389 14.94 -8.92 -17.40
CA SER A 389 13.89 -9.81 -17.90
C SER A 389 12.79 -9.00 -18.59
N THR A 390 12.27 -9.53 -19.69
CA THR A 390 11.05 -9.04 -20.33
C THR A 390 9.80 -9.72 -19.78
N ASN A 391 9.98 -10.69 -18.87
CA ASN A 391 8.86 -11.35 -18.20
C ASN A 391 8.36 -10.47 -17.05
N VAL A 392 7.19 -9.89 -17.23
CA VAL A 392 6.55 -9.00 -16.24
C VAL A 392 6.43 -9.63 -14.84
N ARG A 393 6.32 -10.96 -14.77
CA ARG A 393 6.25 -11.66 -13.48
C ARG A 393 7.52 -11.53 -12.64
N ASP A 394 8.67 -11.33 -13.28
CA ASP A 394 9.94 -11.24 -12.58
C ASP A 394 10.15 -9.88 -11.91
N HIS A 395 9.49 -8.82 -12.36
CA HIS A 395 9.73 -7.46 -11.89
C HIS A 395 8.48 -6.63 -11.62
N TYR A 396 7.32 -7.05 -12.15
CA TYR A 396 6.05 -6.34 -11.95
C TYR A 396 6.13 -4.84 -12.28
N PHE A 397 6.80 -4.50 -13.40
CA PHE A 397 7.09 -3.12 -13.79
C PHE A 397 7.82 -2.31 -12.72
N GLY A 398 8.75 -2.95 -11.99
CA GLY A 398 9.51 -2.34 -10.89
C GLY A 398 8.78 -2.29 -9.55
N HIS A 399 7.55 -2.79 -9.49
CA HIS A 399 6.73 -2.79 -8.26
C HIS A 399 7.05 -3.96 -7.32
N ALA A 400 7.73 -4.99 -7.81
CA ALA A 400 8.06 -6.18 -7.02
C ALA A 400 9.21 -5.97 -6.03
N VAL A 401 10.04 -4.95 -6.22
CA VAL A 401 11.33 -4.80 -5.52
C VAL A 401 11.21 -4.74 -4.00
N TYR A 402 10.18 -4.13 -3.50
CA TYR A 402 10.03 -3.84 -2.06
C TYR A 402 9.89 -5.09 -1.18
N THR A 403 9.31 -6.15 -1.73
CA THR A 403 8.96 -7.36 -0.98
C THR A 403 9.98 -8.47 -1.17
N ARG A 404 11.02 -8.22 -1.98
CA ARG A 404 12.08 -9.18 -2.23
C ARG A 404 12.90 -9.44 -0.98
N LEU A 405 13.25 -10.69 -0.78
CA LEU A 405 14.03 -11.12 0.38
C LEU A 405 15.38 -10.40 0.48
N ASN A 406 16.03 -10.17 -0.65
CA ASN A 406 17.32 -9.46 -0.72
C ASN A 406 17.24 -7.97 -0.38
N MET A 407 16.05 -7.38 -0.30
CA MET A 407 15.83 -5.98 0.10
C MET A 407 15.43 -5.84 1.57
N MET A 408 15.26 -6.92 2.28
CA MET A 408 14.81 -6.94 3.69
C MET A 408 15.68 -6.08 4.60
N LEU A 409 16.99 -6.28 4.57
CA LEU A 409 17.93 -5.54 5.42
C LEU A 409 17.92 -4.06 5.09
N PHE A 410 17.92 -3.72 3.81
CA PHE A 410 17.88 -2.33 3.35
C PHE A 410 16.60 -1.63 3.83
N ASN A 411 15.43 -2.19 3.52
CA ASN A 411 14.14 -1.60 3.90
C ASN A 411 14.04 -1.44 5.43
N THR A 412 14.44 -2.45 6.19
CA THR A 412 14.43 -2.38 7.65
C THR A 412 15.38 -1.31 8.17
N THR A 413 16.55 -1.16 7.55
CA THR A 413 17.52 -0.11 7.92
C THR A 413 16.94 1.28 7.69
N GLU A 414 16.35 1.54 6.51
CA GLU A 414 15.76 2.83 6.19
C GLU A 414 14.58 3.18 7.12
N ILE A 415 13.73 2.19 7.41
CA ILE A 415 12.61 2.37 8.36
C ILE A 415 13.13 2.73 9.74
N VAL A 416 14.11 1.98 10.26
CA VAL A 416 14.66 2.21 11.60
C VAL A 416 15.41 3.53 11.69
N GLN A 417 16.17 3.88 10.67
CA GLN A 417 16.90 5.16 10.64
C GLN A 417 15.97 6.36 10.52
N THR A 418 14.84 6.23 9.82
CA THR A 418 13.93 7.34 9.60
C THR A 418 12.95 7.52 10.76
N LEU A 419 12.38 6.43 11.29
CA LEU A 419 11.30 6.51 12.28
C LEU A 419 11.76 6.32 13.72
N TYR A 420 12.87 5.61 13.95
CA TYR A 420 13.31 5.18 15.27
C TYR A 420 14.74 5.63 15.54
N GLN A 421 15.01 6.92 15.30
CA GLN A 421 16.30 7.52 15.67
C GLN A 421 16.42 7.48 17.19
N SER A 422 17.61 7.09 17.68
CA SER A 422 17.93 7.30 19.10
C SER A 422 17.97 8.80 19.38
N PRO A 423 17.44 9.26 20.51
CA PRO A 423 17.60 10.66 20.92
C PRO A 423 19.06 11.04 21.05
#